data_214d01d0206498d75a5cfe76d8154517
#
_entry.id   214d01d0206498d75a5cfe76d8154517
#
_cell.length_a   1.000
_cell.length_b   1.000
_cell.length_c   1.000
_cell.angle_alpha   90.00
_cell.angle_beta   90.00
_cell.angle_gamma   90.00
#
_symmetry.space_group_name_H-M   'P 1'
#
loop_
_entity.id
_entity.type
_entity.pdbx_description
1 polymer ?
#
loop_
_entity_poly.entity_id
_entity_poly.type
_entity_poly.pdbx_seq_one_letter_code
_entity_poly.pdbx_strand_id
1 'polypeptide(L)'
;RLIDEVGVDISEHVAATLSRAFPDRMRIPGILPRMIQAGLLGRKNGKGFYVHPKGRGEEPHVNPAVLALRQGGGTWTREELQRRMVLLMVNEAARCLEEGLVDTPGDVDFAMVMGTGFAPFRGGPLRYADHVGLGHIRTQLTALAGTAGPAFAPCSLLETRRSFYED
;
A
#
# COMPACT_ATOMS: atom_id res chain seq x y z
N ARG A 1 -4.69 -11.11 3.93
CA ARG A 1 -4.90 -12.36 3.16
C ARG A 1 -3.97 -12.45 1.94
N LEU A 2 -3.85 -11.39 1.12
CA LEU A 2 -3.00 -11.44 -0.09
C LEU A 2 -1.55 -11.86 0.20
N ILE A 3 -0.92 -11.28 1.23
CA ILE A 3 0.46 -11.64 1.64
C ILE A 3 0.56 -13.13 2.02
N ASP A 4 -0.45 -13.69 2.66
CA ASP A 4 -0.46 -15.11 3.01
C ASP A 4 -0.59 -16.04 1.79
N GLU A 5 -1.32 -15.62 0.76
CA GLU A 5 -1.43 -16.35 -0.51
C GLU A 5 -0.11 -16.33 -1.29
N VAL A 6 0.52 -15.17 -1.40
CA VAL A 6 1.82 -15.00 -2.07
C VAL A 6 2.95 -15.69 -1.29
N GLY A 7 2.88 -15.61 0.02
CA GLY A 7 3.91 -16.04 0.96
C GLY A 7 4.63 -14.86 1.61
N VAL A 8 4.79 -14.92 2.93
CA VAL A 8 5.42 -13.86 3.73
C VAL A 8 6.89 -13.67 3.33
N ASP A 9 7.61 -14.75 3.05
CA ASP A 9 9.00 -14.72 2.58
C ASP A 9 9.15 -14.11 1.19
N ILE A 10 8.25 -14.41 0.27
CA ILE A 10 8.23 -13.78 -1.06
C ILE A 10 7.92 -12.28 -0.92
N SER A 11 6.94 -11.95 -0.09
CA SER A 11 6.57 -10.54 0.16
C SER A 11 7.71 -9.74 0.79
N GLU A 12 8.48 -10.34 1.69
CA GLU A 12 9.67 -9.73 2.28
C GLU A 12 10.77 -9.53 1.22
N HIS A 13 11.04 -10.53 0.39
CA HIS A 13 12.02 -10.43 -0.69
C HIS A 13 11.67 -9.31 -1.71
N VAL A 14 10.40 -9.21 -2.09
CA VAL A 14 9.91 -8.11 -2.94
C VAL A 14 10.10 -6.76 -2.25
N ALA A 15 9.70 -6.65 -0.97
CA ALA A 15 9.86 -5.44 -0.20
C ALA A 15 11.35 -5.04 -0.07
N ALA A 16 12.26 -6.01 0.12
CA ALA A 16 13.70 -5.77 0.16
C ALA A 16 14.24 -5.25 -1.18
N THR A 17 13.76 -5.80 -2.28
CA THR A 17 14.15 -5.38 -3.63
C THR A 17 13.68 -3.95 -3.90
N LEU A 18 12.42 -3.65 -3.60
CA LEU A 18 11.86 -2.30 -3.76
C LEU A 18 12.53 -1.29 -2.83
N SER A 19 12.85 -1.67 -1.59
CA SER A 19 13.52 -0.79 -0.64
C SER A 19 14.96 -0.45 -1.06
N ARG A 20 15.66 -1.34 -1.78
CA ARG A 20 16.96 -1.03 -2.38
C ARG A 20 16.86 -0.12 -3.59
N ALA A 21 15.83 -0.33 -4.43
CA ALA A 21 15.60 0.49 -5.62
C ALA A 21 15.09 1.91 -5.25
N PHE A 22 14.30 2.01 -4.20
CA PHE A 22 13.61 3.25 -3.79
C PHE A 22 13.78 3.51 -2.28
N PRO A 23 15.02 3.76 -1.78
CA PRO A 23 15.31 3.82 -0.34
C PRO A 23 14.60 4.95 0.39
N ASP A 24 14.28 6.05 -0.30
CA ASP A 24 13.66 7.23 0.30
C ASP A 24 12.13 7.06 0.50
N ARG A 25 11.51 6.14 -0.22
CA ARG A 25 10.06 5.96 -0.22
C ARG A 25 9.57 4.55 0.08
N MET A 26 10.43 3.55 0.01
CA MET A 26 10.09 2.15 0.30
C MET A 26 10.86 1.64 1.51
N ARG A 27 10.17 1.06 2.47
CA ARG A 27 10.78 0.43 3.65
C ARG A 27 10.19 -0.94 3.87
N ILE A 28 11.02 -1.89 4.29
CA ILE A 28 10.57 -3.22 4.67
C ILE A 28 9.78 -3.11 5.99
N PRO A 29 8.53 -3.56 6.05
CA PRO A 29 7.80 -3.64 7.32
C PRO A 29 8.48 -4.62 8.27
N GLY A 30 8.93 -4.14 9.43
CA GLY A 30 9.68 -4.96 10.40
C GLY A 30 8.95 -6.20 10.92
N ILE A 31 7.65 -6.33 10.67
CA ILE A 31 6.88 -7.53 11.01
C ILE A 31 7.25 -8.73 10.12
N LEU A 32 7.58 -8.51 8.82
CA LEU A 32 7.82 -9.60 7.87
C LEU A 32 9.02 -10.45 8.27
N PRO A 33 10.23 -9.90 8.56
CA PRO A 33 11.36 -10.70 9.03
C PRO A 33 11.06 -11.48 10.30
N ARG A 34 10.33 -10.90 11.26
CA ARG A 34 9.94 -11.59 12.49
C ARG A 34 8.99 -12.75 12.25
N MET A 35 8.06 -12.60 11.32
CA MET A 35 7.17 -13.68 10.93
C MET A 35 7.93 -14.84 10.28
N ILE A 36 8.89 -14.54 9.41
CA ILE A 36 9.76 -15.56 8.80
C ILE A 36 10.54 -16.32 9.86
N GLN A 37 11.18 -15.62 10.80
CA GLN A 37 11.91 -16.24 11.92
C GLN A 37 11.02 -17.12 12.80
N ALA A 38 9.74 -16.74 12.95
CA ALA A 38 8.74 -17.52 13.67
C ALA A 38 8.10 -18.64 12.84
N GLY A 39 8.53 -18.84 11.58
CA GLY A 39 7.98 -19.86 10.70
C GLY A 39 6.54 -19.57 10.23
N LEU A 40 6.12 -18.30 10.22
CA LEU A 40 4.78 -17.87 9.81
C LEU A 40 4.83 -17.42 8.34
N LEU A 41 4.80 -18.40 7.41
CA LEU A 41 5.06 -18.18 6.00
C LEU A 41 3.82 -17.97 5.12
N GLY A 42 2.64 -18.04 5.71
CA GLY A 42 1.37 -17.89 5.01
C GLY A 42 0.67 -19.21 4.73
N ARG A 43 -0.17 -19.23 3.70
CA ARG A 43 -1.00 -20.39 3.36
C ARG A 43 -0.21 -21.67 3.06
N LYS A 44 0.98 -21.54 2.48
CA LYS A 44 1.84 -22.67 2.11
C LYS A 44 2.22 -23.59 3.28
N ASN A 45 2.29 -23.05 4.50
CA ASN A 45 2.51 -23.83 5.71
C ASN A 45 1.33 -23.74 6.71
N GLY A 46 0.22 -23.14 6.30
CA GLY A 46 -1.00 -23.03 7.09
C GLY A 46 -1.00 -21.89 8.12
N LYS A 47 0.08 -21.13 8.24
CA LYS A 47 0.26 -20.09 9.27
C LYS A 47 0.94 -18.86 8.69
N GLY A 48 0.22 -17.75 8.66
CA GLY A 48 0.70 -16.43 8.24
C GLY A 48 0.07 -15.38 9.13
N PHE A 49 -0.38 -14.27 8.54
CA PHE A 49 -1.25 -13.29 9.20
C PHE A 49 -2.56 -13.94 9.68
N TYR A 50 -2.95 -14.98 8.99
CA TYR A 50 -4.09 -15.82 9.35
C TYR A 50 -3.62 -17.25 9.60
N VAL A 51 -4.37 -17.98 10.42
CA VAL A 51 -4.32 -19.42 10.46
C VAL A 51 -5.22 -19.93 9.35
N HIS A 52 -4.70 -20.81 8.50
CA HIS A 52 -5.38 -21.41 7.36
C HIS A 52 -5.70 -22.88 7.69
N PRO A 53 -6.92 -23.20 8.11
CA PRO A 53 -7.31 -24.57 8.43
C PRO A 53 -7.22 -25.48 7.20
N LYS A 54 -6.92 -26.76 7.42
CA LYS A 54 -6.91 -27.78 6.35
C LYS A 54 -8.26 -28.42 6.12
N GLY A 55 -9.22 -28.20 7.04
CA GLY A 55 -10.56 -28.77 6.99
C GLY A 55 -11.45 -28.09 5.94
N ARG A 56 -12.32 -28.87 5.29
CA ARG A 56 -13.33 -28.31 4.38
C ARG A 56 -14.36 -27.50 5.17
N GLY A 57 -14.56 -26.24 4.79
CA GLY A 57 -15.57 -25.36 5.39
C GLY A 57 -15.11 -24.52 6.58
N GLU A 58 -13.87 -24.66 7.02
CA GLU A 58 -13.32 -23.79 8.05
C GLU A 58 -12.75 -22.51 7.45
N GLU A 59 -13.15 -21.34 8.01
CA GLU A 59 -12.69 -20.04 7.55
C GLU A 59 -11.35 -19.63 8.20
N PRO A 60 -10.44 -19.00 7.45
CA PRO A 60 -9.22 -18.45 8.01
C PRO A 60 -9.52 -17.38 9.06
N HIS A 61 -8.87 -17.46 10.21
CA HIS A 61 -8.99 -16.51 11.30
C HIS A 61 -7.65 -15.84 11.63
N VAL A 62 -7.69 -14.68 12.27
CA VAL A 62 -6.47 -13.92 12.62
C VAL A 62 -5.54 -14.77 13.48
N ASN A 63 -4.26 -14.81 13.11
CA ASN A 63 -3.27 -15.61 13.82
C ASN A 63 -2.80 -14.88 15.10
N PRO A 64 -3.07 -15.40 16.29
CA PRO A 64 -2.65 -14.77 17.53
C PRO A 64 -1.14 -14.67 17.69
N ALA A 65 -0.36 -15.58 17.08
CA ALA A 65 1.09 -15.51 17.09
C ALA A 65 1.64 -14.26 16.40
N VAL A 66 0.96 -13.74 15.35
CA VAL A 66 1.34 -12.49 14.69
C VAL A 66 1.07 -11.29 15.59
N LEU A 67 -0.01 -11.33 16.36
CA LEU A 67 -0.31 -10.26 17.32
C LEU A 67 0.79 -10.14 18.38
N ALA A 68 1.35 -11.27 18.83
CA ALA A 68 2.47 -11.30 19.78
C ALA A 68 3.78 -10.72 19.18
N LEU A 69 3.95 -10.77 17.85
CA LEU A 69 5.11 -10.18 17.17
C LEU A 69 4.98 -8.68 16.92
N ARG A 70 3.83 -8.08 17.23
CA ARG A 70 3.58 -6.66 17.01
C ARG A 70 4.48 -5.82 17.91
N GLN A 71 5.18 -4.84 17.31
CA GLN A 71 5.95 -3.84 18.03
C GLN A 71 5.27 -2.48 17.93
N GLY A 72 5.06 -1.84 19.05
CA GLY A 72 4.29 -0.61 19.12
C GLY A 72 2.80 -0.86 18.88
N GLY A 73 2.03 0.17 18.95
CA GLY A 73 0.60 0.06 18.71
C GLY A 73 -0.11 1.40 18.78
N GLY A 74 -0.89 1.69 17.76
CA GLY A 74 -1.99 2.63 17.77
C GLY A 74 -3.26 1.86 17.49
N THR A 75 -4.37 2.40 17.94
CA THR A 75 -5.68 1.99 17.47
C THR A 75 -6.01 2.81 16.24
N TRP A 76 -6.24 2.13 15.12
CA TRP A 76 -6.56 2.76 13.85
C TRP A 76 -7.95 2.32 13.42
N THR A 77 -8.76 3.26 13.00
CA THR A 77 -10.02 2.91 12.35
C THR A 77 -9.76 2.30 10.97
N ARG A 78 -10.74 1.58 10.45
CA ARG A 78 -10.66 1.03 9.10
C ARG A 78 -10.50 2.13 8.05
N GLU A 79 -11.21 3.23 8.23
CA GLU A 79 -11.20 4.41 7.36
C GLU A 79 -9.82 5.07 7.33
N GLU A 80 -9.17 5.18 8.48
CA GLU A 80 -7.80 5.72 8.58
C GLU A 80 -6.78 4.84 7.87
N LEU A 81 -6.88 3.51 8.01
CA LEU A 81 -6.02 2.57 7.31
C LEU A 81 -6.25 2.62 5.79
N GLN A 82 -7.50 2.62 5.35
CA GLN A 82 -7.85 2.74 3.93
C GLN A 82 -7.33 4.05 3.34
N ARG A 83 -7.53 5.16 4.02
CA ARG A 83 -7.04 6.48 3.61
C ARG A 83 -5.52 6.49 3.44
N ARG A 84 -4.76 5.94 4.40
CA ARG A 84 -3.29 5.83 4.30
C ARG A 84 -2.85 5.04 3.08
N MET A 85 -3.48 3.90 2.83
CA MET A 85 -3.15 3.08 1.66
C MET A 85 -3.46 3.80 0.35
N VAL A 86 -4.63 4.40 0.23
CA VAL A 86 -5.03 5.12 -0.99
C VAL A 86 -4.14 6.34 -1.24
N LEU A 87 -3.79 7.10 -0.20
CA LEU A 87 -2.89 8.25 -0.33
C LEU A 87 -1.50 7.86 -0.83
N LEU A 88 -0.95 6.73 -0.36
CA LEU A 88 0.32 6.20 -0.91
C LEU A 88 0.17 5.79 -2.37
N MET A 89 -0.94 5.15 -2.75
CA MET A 89 -1.20 4.78 -4.15
C MET A 89 -1.31 6.02 -5.05
N VAL A 90 -2.00 7.07 -4.60
CA VAL A 90 -2.12 8.34 -5.32
C VAL A 90 -0.75 9.01 -5.47
N ASN A 91 0.02 9.09 -4.38
CA ASN A 91 1.33 9.74 -4.39
C ASN A 91 2.31 9.01 -5.34
N GLU A 92 2.35 7.67 -5.28
CA GLU A 92 3.20 6.88 -6.16
C GLU A 92 2.74 6.91 -7.62
N ALA A 93 1.43 6.90 -7.88
CA ALA A 93 0.86 7.09 -9.21
C ALA A 93 1.27 8.44 -9.82
N ALA A 94 1.21 9.52 -9.03
CA ALA A 94 1.66 10.84 -9.46
C ALA A 94 3.19 10.88 -9.70
N ARG A 95 4.00 10.15 -8.91
CA ARG A 95 5.45 10.03 -9.14
C ARG A 95 5.77 9.30 -10.44
N CYS A 96 5.06 8.23 -10.76
CA CYS A 96 5.25 7.53 -12.03
C CYS A 96 5.05 8.46 -13.23
N LEU A 97 4.06 9.34 -13.16
CA LEU A 97 3.83 10.36 -14.19
C LEU A 97 4.92 11.45 -14.16
N GLU A 98 5.35 11.92 -12.97
CA GLU A 98 6.41 12.90 -12.79
C GLU A 98 7.77 12.41 -13.33
N GLU A 99 8.07 11.13 -13.10
CA GLU A 99 9.31 10.47 -13.53
C GLU A 99 9.28 10.07 -15.03
N GLY A 100 8.17 10.31 -15.72
CA GLY A 100 8.02 9.98 -17.15
C GLY A 100 8.00 8.48 -17.44
N LEU A 101 7.58 7.66 -16.47
CA LEU A 101 7.38 6.21 -16.68
C LEU A 101 6.13 5.93 -17.51
N VAL A 102 5.22 6.86 -17.54
CA VAL A 102 3.99 6.88 -18.35
C VAL A 102 3.76 8.30 -18.86
N ASP A 103 3.08 8.42 -20.01
CA ASP A 103 2.92 9.70 -20.69
C ASP A 103 1.71 10.49 -20.18
N THR A 104 0.63 9.82 -19.80
CA THR A 104 -0.62 10.47 -19.42
C THR A 104 -1.18 9.98 -18.08
N PRO A 105 -1.98 10.81 -17.40
CA PRO A 105 -2.72 10.37 -16.21
C PRO A 105 -3.65 9.17 -16.48
N GLY A 106 -4.22 9.12 -17.71
CA GLY A 106 -5.08 8.02 -18.13
C GLY A 106 -4.37 6.69 -18.20
N ASP A 107 -3.10 6.66 -18.61
CA ASP A 107 -2.28 5.43 -18.65
C ASP A 107 -2.04 4.89 -17.24
N VAL A 108 -1.73 5.77 -16.29
CA VAL A 108 -1.59 5.38 -14.87
C VAL A 108 -2.90 4.79 -14.35
N ASP A 109 -4.00 5.50 -14.53
CA ASP A 109 -5.30 5.10 -14.02
C ASP A 109 -5.76 3.78 -14.65
N PHE A 110 -5.60 3.62 -15.95
CA PHE A 110 -5.92 2.38 -16.65
C PHE A 110 -5.06 1.21 -16.14
N ALA A 111 -3.75 1.39 -16.04
CA ALA A 111 -2.83 0.37 -15.52
C ALA A 111 -3.18 -0.04 -14.09
N MET A 112 -3.53 0.91 -13.23
CA MET A 112 -3.91 0.63 -11.84
C MET A 112 -5.25 -0.10 -11.73
N VAL A 113 -6.23 0.25 -12.55
CA VAL A 113 -7.53 -0.46 -12.59
C VAL A 113 -7.34 -1.89 -13.11
N MET A 114 -6.63 -2.06 -14.22
CA MET A 114 -6.48 -3.37 -14.87
C MET A 114 -5.45 -4.27 -14.17
N GLY A 115 -4.35 -3.70 -13.69
CA GLY A 115 -3.24 -4.46 -13.13
C GLY A 115 -3.36 -4.75 -11.64
N THR A 116 -3.97 -3.87 -10.87
CA THR A 116 -4.05 -4.00 -9.41
C THR A 116 -5.48 -4.15 -8.87
N GLY A 117 -6.49 -3.99 -9.72
CA GLY A 117 -7.89 -4.02 -9.31
C GLY A 117 -8.29 -2.77 -8.51
N PHE A 118 -7.65 -1.63 -8.75
CA PHE A 118 -8.14 -0.37 -8.20
C PHE A 118 -9.61 -0.17 -8.59
N ALA A 119 -10.42 0.37 -7.68
CA ALA A 119 -11.88 0.44 -7.84
C ALA A 119 -12.28 1.12 -9.18
N PRO A 120 -12.81 0.39 -10.18
CA PRO A 120 -13.06 0.93 -11.52
C PRO A 120 -14.02 2.12 -11.54
N PHE A 121 -15.00 2.12 -10.63
CA PHE A 121 -15.98 3.21 -10.49
C PHE A 121 -15.36 4.52 -9.98
N ARG A 122 -14.11 4.49 -9.50
CA ARG A 122 -13.31 5.68 -9.14
C ARG A 122 -12.48 6.21 -10.31
N GLY A 123 -12.37 5.46 -11.42
CA GLY A 123 -11.65 5.84 -12.61
C GLY A 123 -10.11 5.73 -12.52
N GLY A 124 -9.58 5.27 -11.37
CA GLY A 124 -8.16 5.17 -11.08
C GLY A 124 -7.69 6.14 -9.98
N PRO A 125 -6.43 6.04 -9.52
CA PRO A 125 -5.91 6.83 -8.41
C PRO A 125 -5.82 8.34 -8.71
N LEU A 126 -5.47 8.74 -9.93
CA LEU A 126 -5.33 10.16 -10.28
C LEU A 126 -6.69 10.82 -10.53
N ARG A 127 -7.64 10.11 -11.18
CA ARG A 127 -9.03 10.55 -11.30
C ARG A 127 -9.70 10.67 -9.93
N TYR A 128 -9.43 9.72 -9.05
CA TYR A 128 -9.89 9.79 -7.66
C TYR A 128 -9.31 11.00 -6.93
N ALA A 129 -8.03 11.32 -7.13
CA ALA A 129 -7.38 12.47 -6.51
C ALA A 129 -8.00 13.79 -6.94
N ASP A 130 -8.33 13.93 -8.22
CA ASP A 130 -9.04 15.10 -8.74
C ASP A 130 -10.43 15.24 -8.14
N HIS A 131 -11.17 14.13 -8.07
CA HIS A 131 -12.52 14.13 -7.46
C HIS A 131 -12.51 14.56 -5.98
N VAL A 132 -11.49 14.14 -5.23
CA VAL A 132 -11.29 14.52 -3.81
C VAL A 132 -10.75 15.94 -3.68
N GLY A 133 -10.03 16.41 -4.68
CA GLY A 133 -9.32 17.69 -4.73
C GLY A 133 -7.86 17.59 -4.29
N LEU A 134 -6.94 17.96 -5.18
CA LEU A 134 -5.50 17.84 -4.94
C LEU A 134 -5.02 18.62 -3.71
N GLY A 135 -5.64 19.75 -3.40
CA GLY A 135 -5.35 20.52 -2.17
C GLY A 135 -5.60 19.70 -0.90
N HIS A 136 -6.70 18.96 -0.86
CA HIS A 136 -7.03 18.07 0.25
C HIS A 136 -6.07 16.87 0.35
N ILE A 137 -5.73 16.26 -0.80
CA ILE A 137 -4.74 15.17 -0.89
C ILE A 137 -3.39 15.63 -0.33
N ARG A 138 -2.89 16.81 -0.76
CA ARG A 138 -1.63 17.40 -0.27
C ARG A 138 -1.64 17.58 1.25
N THR A 139 -2.68 18.19 1.78
CA THR A 139 -2.81 18.43 3.22
C THR A 139 -2.71 17.13 4.01
N GLN A 140 -3.40 16.09 3.56
CA GLN A 140 -3.38 14.80 4.23
C GLN A 140 -2.02 14.10 4.12
N LEU A 141 -1.39 14.13 2.95
CA LEU A 141 -0.05 13.57 2.73
C LEU A 141 0.99 14.25 3.61
N THR A 142 1.00 15.60 3.66
CA THR A 142 1.92 16.38 4.49
C THR A 142 1.76 16.05 5.98
N ALA A 143 0.53 15.96 6.46
CA ALA A 143 0.26 15.56 7.85
C ALA A 143 0.77 14.15 8.16
N LEU A 144 0.62 13.21 7.23
CA LEU A 144 1.12 11.85 7.38
C LEU A 144 2.64 11.77 7.23
N ALA A 145 3.27 12.59 6.40
CA ALA A 145 4.73 12.65 6.28
C ALA A 145 5.39 12.97 7.61
N GLY A 146 4.82 13.90 8.38
CA GLY A 146 5.31 14.26 9.71
C GLY A 146 5.15 13.17 10.78
N THR A 147 4.20 12.26 10.61
CA THR A 147 3.86 11.26 11.65
C THR A 147 4.16 9.81 11.26
N ALA A 148 4.12 9.49 9.97
CA ALA A 148 4.25 8.14 9.44
C ALA A 148 5.47 7.94 8.54
N GLY A 149 6.18 9.03 8.20
CA GLY A 149 7.46 9.00 7.52
C GLY A 149 7.46 9.50 6.07
N PRO A 150 8.65 9.57 5.46
CA PRO A 150 8.89 10.29 4.20
C PRO A 150 8.17 9.70 2.98
N ALA A 151 7.74 8.44 3.02
CA ALA A 151 6.93 7.84 1.96
C ALA A 151 5.63 8.61 1.67
N PHE A 152 5.14 9.35 2.66
CA PHE A 152 3.95 10.21 2.53
C PHE A 152 4.28 11.63 2.06
N ALA A 153 5.55 12.02 1.90
CA ALA A 153 5.87 13.34 1.36
C ALA A 153 5.25 13.49 -0.04
N PRO A 154 4.44 14.53 -0.29
CA PRO A 154 3.84 14.74 -1.60
C PRO A 154 4.94 14.87 -2.67
N CYS A 155 4.73 14.29 -3.84
CA CYS A 155 5.62 14.53 -4.98
C CYS A 155 5.40 15.95 -5.55
N SER A 156 6.39 16.47 -6.29
CA SER A 156 6.34 17.85 -6.82
C SER A 156 5.16 18.07 -7.76
N LEU A 157 4.77 17.02 -8.49
CA LEU A 157 3.62 17.11 -9.38
C LEU A 157 2.31 17.33 -8.62
N LEU A 158 2.13 16.69 -7.46
CA LEU A 158 1.01 16.95 -6.56
C LEU A 158 1.07 18.34 -5.92
N GLU A 159 2.26 18.90 -5.71
CA GLU A 159 2.41 20.23 -5.12
C GLU A 159 2.04 21.33 -6.09
N THR A 160 2.34 21.15 -7.38
CA THR A 160 2.23 22.21 -8.39
C THR A 160 0.92 22.16 -9.19
N ARG A 161 0.34 20.98 -9.43
CA ARG A 161 -0.88 20.83 -10.22
C ARG A 161 -2.14 21.20 -9.43
N ARG A 162 -3.15 21.67 -10.17
CA ARG A 162 -4.51 21.88 -9.66
C ARG A 162 -5.41 20.69 -9.96
N SER A 163 -5.18 20.00 -11.07
CA SER A 163 -5.89 18.84 -11.55
C SER A 163 -4.98 17.98 -12.41
N PHE A 164 -5.24 16.68 -12.53
CA PHE A 164 -4.59 15.77 -13.50
C PHE A 164 -5.34 15.75 -14.83
N TYR A 165 -6.65 15.93 -14.77
CA TYR A 165 -7.53 15.96 -15.92
C TYR A 165 -8.10 17.37 -16.06
N GLU A 166 -7.98 17.93 -17.24
CA GLU A 166 -8.66 19.15 -17.60
C GLU A 166 -10.13 18.79 -17.91
N ASP A 167 -11.07 19.58 -17.40
CA ASP A 167 -12.48 19.47 -17.73
C ASP A 167 -12.77 20.03 -19.14
#